data_a60f09ac74d752683250d14c4c38327b
#
_entry.id   a60f09ac74d752683250d14c4c38327b
#
_cell.length_a   1.000
_cell.length_b   1.000
_cell.length_c   1.000
_cell.angle_alpha   90.00
_cell.angle_beta   90.00
_cell.angle_gamma   90.00
#
_symmetry.space_group_name_H-M   'P 1'
#
loop_
_entity.id
_entity.type
_entity.pdbx_description
1 polymer ?
#
loop_
_entity_poly.entity_id
_entity_poly.type
_entity_poly.pdbx_seq_one_letter_code
_entity_poly.pdbx_strand_id
1 'polypeptide(L)'
;MKKTICRALLCLLLAACLLPLTARTAHADKIYDEIVNYQVDVTPNTEDGSLAIQVTLDWKPLEDLPATNSQKGGAKIGIPNGSIREMTALTDNIQSIDHDNSLAYIDFTQGYSANETFRFAFRWVQEYMYTLSDSGAVSYDYTPGWFKEAPVDVMTLTWHDPASVAGVGSDGQTGGDHVLTASNMKPGDRLSFTVEYASWPSTLYWENSRDNLPDNSRGDDSYDDSDNWVFTVCVIFVLVIFFVVRAAVYDGYAGGFGTRYVFVHGLWYPAGPDG
;
A
#
# COMPACT_ATOMS: atom_id res chain seq x y z
N MET A 1 -30.13 14.40 -49.26
CA MET A 1 -29.61 13.04 -48.96
C MET A 1 -28.15 13.02 -48.44
N LYS A 2 -27.15 13.70 -49.02
CA LYS A 2 -25.74 13.65 -48.56
C LYS A 2 -25.51 14.13 -47.12
N LYS A 3 -26.23 15.17 -46.65
CA LYS A 3 -26.08 15.70 -45.28
C LYS A 3 -26.64 14.77 -44.20
N THR A 4 -27.67 13.98 -44.51
CA THR A 4 -28.28 13.03 -43.56
C THR A 4 -27.38 11.80 -43.35
N ILE A 5 -26.75 11.33 -44.43
CA ILE A 5 -25.82 10.20 -44.41
C ILE A 5 -24.57 10.55 -43.59
N CYS A 6 -24.05 11.78 -43.75
CA CYS A 6 -22.87 12.24 -43.01
C CYS A 6 -23.12 12.33 -41.50
N ARG A 7 -24.33 12.77 -41.08
CA ARG A 7 -24.72 12.81 -39.66
C ARG A 7 -24.90 11.42 -39.06
N ALA A 8 -25.49 10.49 -39.80
CA ALA A 8 -25.64 9.11 -39.36
C ALA A 8 -24.26 8.41 -39.17
N LEU A 9 -23.31 8.64 -40.11
CA LEU A 9 -21.96 8.11 -40.00
C LEU A 9 -21.19 8.68 -38.82
N LEU A 10 -21.34 9.97 -38.53
CA LEU A 10 -20.71 10.64 -37.39
C LEU A 10 -21.24 10.09 -36.04
N CYS A 11 -22.57 9.87 -35.95
CA CYS A 11 -23.17 9.26 -34.76
C CYS A 11 -22.72 7.81 -34.54
N LEU A 12 -22.55 7.04 -35.62
CA LEU A 12 -22.08 5.66 -35.57
C LEU A 12 -20.61 5.59 -35.15
N LEU A 13 -19.78 6.51 -35.64
CA LEU A 13 -18.35 6.64 -35.21
C LEU A 13 -18.24 7.05 -33.74
N LEU A 14 -19.07 8.01 -33.27
CA LEU A 14 -19.10 8.40 -31.85
C LEU A 14 -19.58 7.25 -30.95
N ALA A 15 -20.58 6.49 -31.36
CA ALA A 15 -21.04 5.31 -30.62
C ALA A 15 -20.00 4.21 -30.57
N ALA A 16 -19.26 3.97 -31.67
CA ALA A 16 -18.18 3.00 -31.73
C ALA A 16 -16.96 3.39 -30.86
N CYS A 17 -16.72 4.71 -30.69
CA CYS A 17 -15.68 5.20 -29.79
C CYS A 17 -16.06 5.12 -28.31
N LEU A 18 -17.37 5.13 -27.98
CA LEU A 18 -17.86 5.05 -26.59
C LEU A 18 -17.97 3.60 -26.07
N LEU A 19 -18.11 2.62 -26.94
CA LEU A 19 -18.23 1.20 -26.56
C LEU A 19 -16.98 0.62 -25.83
N PRO A 20 -15.71 0.92 -26.19
CA PRO A 20 -14.58 0.40 -25.45
C PRO A 20 -14.34 1.07 -24.08
N LEU A 21 -14.97 2.23 -23.79
CA LEU A 21 -14.82 2.92 -22.52
C LEU A 21 -15.59 2.25 -21.35
N THR A 22 -16.54 1.37 -21.65
CA THR A 22 -17.34 0.69 -20.62
C THR A 22 -16.86 -0.73 -20.30
N ALA A 23 -15.99 -1.30 -21.12
CA ALA A 23 -15.42 -2.64 -20.89
C ALA A 23 -14.05 -2.57 -20.19
N ARG A 24 -13.95 -1.80 -19.09
CA ARG A 24 -12.95 -2.15 -18.08
C ARG A 24 -13.45 -3.44 -17.44
N THR A 25 -13.01 -4.56 -17.94
CA THR A 25 -12.97 -5.78 -17.12
C THR A 25 -12.19 -5.37 -15.88
N ALA A 26 -12.88 -5.27 -14.74
CA ALA A 26 -12.22 -5.25 -13.46
C ALA A 26 -11.44 -6.55 -13.41
N HIS A 27 -10.16 -6.51 -13.75
CA HIS A 27 -9.24 -7.55 -13.33
C HIS A 27 -9.30 -7.47 -11.81
N ALA A 28 -9.95 -8.41 -11.17
CA ALA A 28 -9.77 -8.63 -9.75
C ALA A 28 -8.28 -8.92 -9.59
N ASP A 29 -7.55 -8.04 -8.92
CA ASP A 29 -6.16 -8.26 -8.62
C ASP A 29 -6.08 -9.60 -7.87
N LYS A 30 -5.17 -10.47 -8.32
CA LYS A 30 -5.01 -11.79 -7.71
C LYS A 30 -4.52 -11.60 -6.28
N ILE A 31 -5.30 -12.09 -5.32
CA ILE A 31 -4.92 -12.10 -3.90
C ILE A 31 -3.91 -13.24 -3.71
N TYR A 32 -2.74 -12.91 -3.18
CA TYR A 32 -1.66 -13.88 -2.93
C TYR A 32 -1.53 -14.26 -1.46
N ASP A 33 -2.05 -13.42 -0.58
CA ASP A 33 -1.92 -13.53 0.87
C ASP A 33 -3.22 -13.16 1.57
N GLU A 34 -3.42 -13.68 2.77
CA GLU A 34 -4.49 -13.35 3.69
C GLU A 34 -3.90 -13.11 5.08
N ILE A 35 -4.25 -12.01 5.72
CA ILE A 35 -3.84 -11.69 7.07
C ILE A 35 -4.96 -12.12 8.01
N VAL A 36 -4.78 -13.25 8.68
CA VAL A 36 -5.80 -13.81 9.58
C VAL A 36 -5.97 -12.96 10.83
N ASN A 37 -4.83 -12.45 11.37
CA ASN A 37 -4.85 -11.58 12.53
C ASN A 37 -3.70 -10.58 12.44
N TYR A 38 -4.00 -9.31 12.72
CA TYR A 38 -3.03 -8.22 12.74
C TYR A 38 -3.17 -7.44 14.03
N GLN A 39 -2.19 -7.56 14.91
CA GLN A 39 -2.13 -6.85 16.18
C GLN A 39 -1.04 -5.80 16.15
N VAL A 40 -1.38 -4.59 16.55
CA VAL A 40 -0.47 -3.44 16.61
C VAL A 40 -0.58 -2.83 17.99
N ASP A 41 0.51 -2.84 18.74
CA ASP A 41 0.65 -2.19 20.04
C ASP A 41 1.52 -0.94 19.88
N VAL A 42 1.03 0.20 20.35
CA VAL A 42 1.68 1.51 20.20
C VAL A 42 1.82 2.16 21.56
N THR A 43 3.02 2.61 21.90
CA THR A 43 3.31 3.33 23.14
C THR A 43 4.11 4.60 22.83
N PRO A 44 3.60 5.79 23.09
CA PRO A 44 4.36 7.03 22.94
C PRO A 44 5.48 7.13 23.98
N ASN A 45 6.65 7.57 23.55
CA ASN A 45 7.77 7.89 24.41
C ASN A 45 7.62 9.33 24.91
N THR A 46 7.54 9.52 26.21
CA THR A 46 7.35 10.84 26.82
C THR A 46 8.55 11.78 26.73
N GLU A 47 9.74 11.25 26.42
CA GLU A 47 10.97 12.05 26.35
C GLU A 47 11.10 12.76 25.00
N ASP A 48 10.80 12.09 23.88
CA ASP A 48 11.04 12.59 22.53
C ASP A 48 9.81 12.56 21.61
N GLY A 49 8.68 12.06 22.09
CA GLY A 49 7.44 11.95 21.31
C GLY A 49 7.45 10.86 20.24
N SER A 50 8.49 10.04 20.16
CA SER A 50 8.52 8.90 19.25
C SER A 50 7.53 7.81 19.68
N LEU A 51 7.16 6.91 18.77
CA LEU A 51 6.27 5.80 19.04
C LEU A 51 7.04 4.49 19.07
N ALA A 52 7.01 3.78 20.19
CA ALA A 52 7.41 2.38 20.22
C ALA A 52 6.24 1.55 19.67
N ILE A 53 6.48 0.85 18.57
CA ILE A 53 5.47 0.08 17.86
C ILE A 53 5.89 -1.38 17.83
N GLN A 54 4.97 -2.26 18.23
CA GLN A 54 5.12 -3.70 18.09
C GLN A 54 4.00 -4.25 17.21
N VAL A 55 4.36 -5.13 16.32
CA VAL A 55 3.43 -5.76 15.38
C VAL A 55 3.52 -7.27 15.51
N THR A 56 2.36 -7.91 15.55
CA THR A 56 2.20 -9.37 15.48
C THR A 56 1.20 -9.72 14.39
N LEU A 57 1.59 -10.61 13.49
CA LEU A 57 0.75 -11.05 12.37
C LEU A 57 0.62 -12.57 12.36
N ASP A 58 -0.60 -13.03 12.11
CA ASP A 58 -0.89 -14.38 11.64
C ASP A 58 -1.12 -14.27 10.12
N TRP A 59 -0.13 -14.72 9.36
CA TRP A 59 -0.05 -14.59 7.90
C TRP A 59 -0.34 -15.94 7.25
N LYS A 60 -1.14 -15.92 6.19
CA LYS A 60 -1.52 -17.10 5.43
C LYS A 60 -1.26 -16.83 3.94
N PRO A 61 -0.15 -17.34 3.38
CA PRO A 61 0.10 -17.29 1.95
C PRO A 61 -0.91 -18.20 1.22
N LEU A 62 -1.44 -17.76 0.10
CA LEU A 62 -2.34 -18.54 -0.76
C LEU A 62 -1.59 -19.32 -1.84
N GLU A 63 -0.30 -19.05 -2.00
CA GLU A 63 0.67 -19.79 -2.80
C GLU A 63 1.88 -20.14 -1.93
N ASP A 64 2.70 -21.10 -2.36
CA ASP A 64 3.90 -21.47 -1.62
C ASP A 64 4.85 -20.25 -1.52
N LEU A 65 5.19 -19.87 -0.30
CA LEU A 65 6.14 -18.83 0.01
C LEU A 65 7.51 -19.47 0.23
N PRO A 66 8.47 -19.30 -0.67
CA PRO A 66 9.81 -19.89 -0.50
C PRO A 66 10.56 -19.19 0.64
N ALA A 67 11.50 -19.90 1.27
CA ALA A 67 12.51 -19.25 2.11
C ALA A 67 13.28 -18.23 1.27
N THR A 68 13.40 -17.00 1.78
CA THR A 68 14.00 -15.93 0.99
C THR A 68 15.41 -15.62 1.47
N ASN A 69 16.36 -15.75 0.54
CA ASN A 69 17.73 -15.24 0.68
C ASN A 69 17.91 -13.93 -0.12
N SER A 70 16.83 -13.30 -0.57
CA SER A 70 16.92 -12.14 -1.46
C SER A 70 15.91 -11.07 -1.04
N GLN A 71 16.38 -9.84 -1.02
CA GLN A 71 15.73 -8.58 -0.61
C GLN A 71 14.31 -8.27 -1.15
N LYS A 72 13.55 -9.21 -1.69
CA LYS A 72 12.23 -8.95 -2.29
C LYS A 72 11.22 -10.11 -2.20
N GLY A 73 11.49 -11.18 -1.47
CA GLY A 73 10.63 -12.37 -1.52
C GLY A 73 9.76 -12.64 -0.30
N GLY A 74 9.87 -11.85 0.75
CA GLY A 74 9.13 -12.01 1.98
C GLY A 74 7.86 -11.18 2.08
N ALA A 75 7.35 -10.96 3.30
CA ALA A 75 6.21 -10.09 3.55
C ALA A 75 6.58 -8.62 3.38
N LYS A 76 5.64 -7.84 2.87
CA LYS A 76 5.75 -6.38 2.74
C LYS A 76 4.66 -5.72 3.55
N ILE A 77 5.04 -4.84 4.45
CA ILE A 77 4.12 -4.19 5.37
C ILE A 77 4.31 -2.69 5.27
N GLY A 78 3.23 -1.93 5.09
CA GLY A 78 3.27 -0.48 5.08
C GLY A 78 3.78 0.07 6.41
N ILE A 79 4.55 1.16 6.36
CA ILE A 79 5.02 1.91 7.51
C ILE A 79 4.64 3.39 7.34
N PRO A 80 4.39 4.13 8.44
CA PRO A 80 3.91 5.51 8.35
C PRO A 80 4.89 6.46 7.64
N ASN A 81 6.19 6.32 7.88
CA ASN A 81 7.27 7.04 7.20
C ASN A 81 8.60 6.30 7.40
N GLY A 82 9.65 6.71 6.67
CA GLY A 82 10.98 6.06 6.73
C GLY A 82 11.85 6.46 7.92
N SER A 83 11.37 7.34 8.82
CA SER A 83 12.12 7.75 10.02
C SER A 83 11.96 6.72 11.13
N ILE A 84 12.67 5.63 10.98
CA ILE A 84 12.60 4.45 11.84
C ILE A 84 13.93 4.24 12.56
N ARG A 85 13.85 3.89 13.85
CA ARG A 85 14.96 3.42 14.64
C ARG A 85 14.68 2.00 15.16
N GLU A 86 15.74 1.23 15.40
CA GLU A 86 15.71 -0.01 16.20
C GLU A 86 14.72 -1.07 15.69
N MET A 87 14.59 -1.22 14.38
CA MET A 87 13.74 -2.29 13.83
C MET A 87 14.33 -3.66 14.18
N THR A 88 13.56 -4.47 14.91
CA THR A 88 14.02 -5.72 15.51
C THR A 88 12.99 -6.82 15.39
N ALA A 89 13.41 -8.01 14.94
CA ALA A 89 12.61 -9.23 14.98
C ALA A 89 12.32 -9.66 16.42
N LEU A 90 11.11 -10.13 16.68
CA LEU A 90 10.68 -10.70 17.96
C LEU A 90 10.44 -12.22 17.87
N THR A 91 10.45 -12.77 16.66
CA THR A 91 10.29 -14.22 16.42
C THR A 91 11.47 -14.76 15.62
N ASP A 92 11.85 -16.01 15.90
CA ASP A 92 13.03 -16.66 15.32
C ASP A 92 12.87 -17.03 13.83
N ASN A 93 11.66 -16.97 13.29
CA ASN A 93 11.38 -17.24 11.89
C ASN A 93 11.64 -16.05 10.96
N ILE A 94 11.96 -14.88 11.50
CA ILE A 94 12.42 -13.73 10.73
C ILE A 94 13.94 -13.83 10.55
N GLN A 95 14.40 -13.84 9.31
CA GLN A 95 15.82 -13.84 8.96
C GLN A 95 16.40 -12.44 8.93
N SER A 96 15.69 -11.52 8.29
CA SER A 96 16.11 -10.12 8.20
C SER A 96 14.88 -9.20 8.04
N ILE A 97 15.03 -7.96 8.46
CA ILE A 97 14.08 -6.89 8.22
C ILE A 97 14.85 -5.73 7.61
N ASP A 98 14.36 -5.23 6.50
CA ASP A 98 14.83 -4.01 5.85
C ASP A 98 13.66 -3.06 5.63
N HIS A 99 13.89 -1.78 5.38
CA HIS A 99 12.82 -0.83 5.12
C HIS A 99 13.27 0.28 4.15
N ASP A 100 12.31 0.86 3.49
CA ASP A 100 12.43 2.13 2.76
C ASP A 100 11.53 3.21 3.40
N ASN A 101 11.15 4.23 2.66
CA ASN A 101 10.34 5.32 3.20
C ASN A 101 8.85 4.94 3.45
N SER A 102 8.39 3.79 2.97
CA SER A 102 6.97 3.43 2.96
C SER A 102 6.67 1.98 3.32
N LEU A 103 7.66 1.10 3.21
CA LEU A 103 7.50 -0.34 3.41
C LEU A 103 8.60 -0.93 4.27
N ALA A 104 8.22 -1.86 5.14
CA ALA A 104 9.12 -2.83 5.75
C ALA A 104 9.10 -4.12 4.92
N TYR A 105 10.28 -4.68 4.67
CA TYR A 105 10.52 -5.92 3.94
C TYR A 105 11.01 -6.98 4.91
N ILE A 106 10.28 -8.08 5.04
CA ILE A 106 10.58 -9.12 6.02
C ILE A 106 10.91 -10.41 5.29
N ASP A 107 12.14 -10.89 5.48
CA ASP A 107 12.58 -12.18 4.97
C ASP A 107 12.45 -13.25 6.06
N PHE A 108 12.09 -14.45 5.67
CA PHE A 108 11.88 -15.57 6.58
C PHE A 108 12.99 -16.61 6.49
N THR A 109 13.30 -17.25 7.63
CA THR A 109 14.33 -18.31 7.74
C THR A 109 13.94 -19.60 7.02
N GLN A 110 12.63 -19.80 6.76
CA GLN A 110 12.08 -20.98 6.10
C GLN A 110 10.96 -20.61 5.14
N GLY A 111 10.62 -21.51 4.23
CA GLY A 111 9.44 -21.39 3.39
C GLY A 111 8.17 -21.85 4.13
N TYR A 112 7.02 -21.44 3.61
CA TYR A 112 5.69 -21.82 4.10
C TYR A 112 4.84 -22.34 2.94
N SER A 113 4.06 -23.38 3.21
CA SER A 113 3.18 -23.94 2.19
C SER A 113 1.94 -23.08 1.97
N ALA A 114 1.37 -23.17 0.79
CA ALA A 114 0.09 -22.54 0.48
C ALA A 114 -0.98 -22.91 1.53
N ASN A 115 -1.70 -21.91 2.02
CA ASN A 115 -2.73 -22.02 3.06
C ASN A 115 -2.21 -22.40 4.46
N GLU A 116 -0.92 -22.47 4.70
CA GLU A 116 -0.34 -22.61 6.03
C GLU A 116 -0.38 -21.25 6.75
N THR A 117 -1.00 -21.17 7.93
CA THR A 117 -0.95 -19.95 8.74
C THR A 117 0.26 -19.99 9.65
N PHE A 118 1.09 -18.96 9.60
CA PHE A 118 2.24 -18.82 10.49
C PHE A 118 2.25 -17.45 11.15
N ARG A 119 2.85 -17.38 12.34
CA ARG A 119 2.96 -16.16 13.12
C ARG A 119 4.35 -15.60 13.07
N PHE A 120 4.45 -14.27 12.94
CA PHE A 120 5.68 -13.54 13.15
C PHE A 120 5.41 -12.20 13.83
N ALA A 121 6.44 -11.66 14.50
CA ALA A 121 6.35 -10.40 15.20
C ALA A 121 7.67 -9.63 15.11
N PHE A 122 7.56 -8.31 15.07
CA PHE A 122 8.69 -7.39 15.08
C PHE A 122 8.30 -6.07 15.73
N ARG A 123 9.28 -5.24 16.04
CA ARG A 123 9.07 -3.92 16.64
C ARG A 123 10.03 -2.89 16.04
N TRP A 124 9.67 -1.63 16.18
CA TRP A 124 10.51 -0.49 15.82
C TRP A 124 10.15 0.74 16.63
N VAL A 125 10.98 1.77 16.55
CA VAL A 125 10.68 3.11 17.05
C VAL A 125 10.42 4.02 15.85
N GLN A 126 9.23 4.62 15.81
CA GLN A 126 8.79 5.52 14.74
C GLN A 126 8.92 6.96 15.19
N GLU A 127 9.61 7.77 14.40
CA GLU A 127 9.80 9.20 14.68
C GLU A 127 8.82 10.07 13.88
N TYR A 128 8.73 11.35 14.26
CA TYR A 128 7.95 12.39 13.56
C TYR A 128 6.46 12.08 13.39
N MET A 129 5.83 11.52 14.43
CA MET A 129 4.42 11.15 14.39
C MET A 129 3.50 12.08 15.17
N TYR A 130 4.04 12.96 16.02
CA TYR A 130 3.23 13.92 16.77
C TYR A 130 3.14 15.28 16.09
N THR A 131 2.08 16.00 16.40
CA THR A 131 1.90 17.42 16.12
C THR A 131 1.87 18.18 17.44
N LEU A 132 2.61 19.28 17.52
CA LEU A 132 2.69 20.14 18.69
C LEU A 132 1.91 21.44 18.43
N SER A 133 0.91 21.74 19.27
CA SER A 133 0.18 23.00 19.19
C SER A 133 0.91 24.15 19.89
N ASP A 134 0.54 25.40 19.60
CA ASP A 134 1.05 26.61 20.28
C ASP A 134 0.73 26.60 21.78
N SER A 135 -0.31 25.89 22.21
CA SER A 135 -0.67 25.73 23.63
C SER A 135 0.17 24.67 24.35
N GLY A 136 1.03 23.93 23.64
CA GLY A 136 1.80 22.81 24.17
C GLY A 136 1.02 21.49 24.22
N ALA A 137 -0.18 21.41 23.65
CA ALA A 137 -0.88 20.14 23.47
C ALA A 137 -0.22 19.32 22.38
N VAL A 138 -0.17 18.01 22.58
CA VAL A 138 0.43 17.03 21.67
C VAL A 138 -0.66 16.14 21.10
N SER A 139 -0.68 15.97 19.79
CA SER A 139 -1.61 15.05 19.11
C SER A 139 -0.87 14.07 18.22
N TYR A 140 -1.41 12.87 18.16
CA TYR A 140 -0.97 11.83 17.24
C TYR A 140 -2.14 11.45 16.31
N ASP A 141 -1.86 11.37 15.03
CA ASP A 141 -2.75 10.79 14.03
C ASP A 141 -2.02 9.59 13.43
N TYR A 142 -2.37 8.41 13.90
CA TYR A 142 -1.67 7.17 13.60
C TYR A 142 -2.51 6.25 12.75
N THR A 143 -1.93 5.82 11.64
CA THR A 143 -2.47 4.77 10.79
C THR A 143 -1.43 3.66 10.73
N PRO A 144 -1.70 2.46 11.28
CA PRO A 144 -0.84 1.31 11.14
C PRO A 144 -0.58 0.94 9.68
N GLY A 145 0.45 0.14 9.47
CA GLY A 145 0.71 -0.44 8.17
C GLY A 145 -0.54 -1.11 7.58
N TRP A 146 -0.76 -0.90 6.31
CA TRP A 146 -1.88 -1.48 5.57
C TRP A 146 -1.36 -2.43 4.49
N PHE A 147 -2.24 -3.33 4.03
CA PHE A 147 -1.92 -4.29 2.99
C PHE A 147 -2.67 -3.90 1.71
N LYS A 148 -1.92 -3.54 0.68
CA LYS A 148 -2.52 -3.10 -0.59
C LYS A 148 -3.19 -4.25 -1.34
N GLU A 149 -2.67 -5.48 -1.18
CA GLU A 149 -3.05 -6.65 -1.99
C GLU A 149 -3.60 -7.81 -1.15
N ALA A 150 -3.61 -7.68 0.19
CA ALA A 150 -4.11 -8.71 1.09
C ALA A 150 -5.30 -8.22 1.93
N PRO A 151 -6.38 -9.00 2.09
CA PRO A 151 -7.42 -8.72 3.06
C PRO A 151 -6.91 -9.02 4.48
N VAL A 152 -7.55 -8.39 5.48
CA VAL A 152 -7.27 -8.63 6.90
C VAL A 152 -8.55 -9.08 7.58
N ASP A 153 -8.57 -10.28 8.14
CA ASP A 153 -9.76 -10.81 8.80
C ASP A 153 -10.06 -10.06 10.09
N VAL A 154 -9.05 -9.91 10.94
CA VAL A 154 -9.14 -9.16 12.19
C VAL A 154 -7.91 -8.30 12.37
N MET A 155 -8.12 -7.01 12.60
CA MET A 155 -7.09 -6.07 13.00
C MET A 155 -7.42 -5.48 14.37
N THR A 156 -6.45 -5.48 15.28
CA THR A 156 -6.55 -4.83 16.59
C THR A 156 -5.40 -3.84 16.74
N LEU A 157 -5.74 -2.59 16.98
CA LEU A 157 -4.79 -1.54 17.39
C LEU A 157 -5.01 -1.26 18.88
N THR A 158 -3.95 -1.41 19.66
CA THR A 158 -3.91 -1.00 21.07
C THR A 158 -2.95 0.17 21.21
N TRP A 159 -3.47 1.30 21.68
CA TRP A 159 -2.68 2.47 22.02
C TRP A 159 -2.57 2.55 23.53
N HIS A 160 -1.35 2.53 24.06
CA HIS A 160 -1.07 2.60 25.48
C HIS A 160 -0.70 4.03 25.87
N ASP A 161 -1.55 4.70 26.63
CA ASP A 161 -1.17 5.99 27.17
C ASP A 161 0.02 5.87 28.11
N PRO A 162 0.97 6.82 28.07
CA PRO A 162 2.03 6.86 29.07
C PRO A 162 1.43 7.04 30.47
N ALA A 163 2.01 6.37 31.46
CA ALA A 163 1.48 6.37 32.84
C ALA A 163 1.30 7.78 33.47
N SER A 164 2.02 8.77 32.96
CA SER A 164 2.04 10.15 33.48
C SER A 164 1.03 11.08 32.83
N VAL A 165 0.41 10.68 31.72
CA VAL A 165 -0.53 11.53 30.96
C VAL A 165 -1.71 10.71 30.44
N ALA A 166 -2.87 11.33 30.42
CA ALA A 166 -4.08 10.75 29.86
C ALA A 166 -4.40 11.44 28.53
N GLY A 167 -4.46 10.66 27.47
CA GLY A 167 -4.90 11.09 26.16
C GLY A 167 -6.43 11.04 26.04
N VAL A 168 -6.97 11.79 25.11
CA VAL A 168 -8.36 11.68 24.67
C VAL A 168 -8.34 11.07 23.27
N GLY A 169 -8.76 9.83 23.16
CA GLY A 169 -8.75 9.09 21.92
C GLY A 169 -9.98 9.36 21.04
N SER A 170 -9.86 9.10 19.76
CA SER A 170 -10.98 9.14 18.80
C SER A 170 -12.06 8.07 19.07
N ASP A 171 -11.78 7.10 19.94
CA ASP A 171 -12.73 6.14 20.50
C ASP A 171 -13.64 6.76 21.60
N GLY A 172 -13.38 8.01 22.00
CA GLY A 172 -14.09 8.73 23.03
C GLY A 172 -13.66 8.39 24.46
N GLN A 173 -12.62 7.58 24.64
CA GLN A 173 -12.06 7.25 25.96
C GLN A 173 -11.02 8.30 26.39
N THR A 174 -10.79 8.38 27.69
CA THR A 174 -9.77 9.26 28.28
C THR A 174 -8.87 8.43 29.19
N GLY A 175 -7.61 8.36 28.82
CA GLY A 175 -6.57 7.66 29.57
C GLY A 175 -6.64 6.14 29.51
N GLY A 176 -5.51 5.51 29.74
CA GLY A 176 -5.36 4.06 29.74
C GLY A 176 -5.08 3.48 28.37
N ASP A 177 -5.61 2.28 28.13
CA ASP A 177 -5.45 1.62 26.84
C ASP A 177 -6.67 1.89 25.95
N HIS A 178 -6.40 2.42 24.75
CA HIS A 178 -7.41 2.59 23.71
C HIS A 178 -7.33 1.41 22.76
N VAL A 179 -8.43 0.67 22.60
CA VAL A 179 -8.46 -0.53 21.77
C VAL A 179 -9.46 -0.36 20.63
N LEU A 180 -8.97 -0.40 19.41
CA LEU A 180 -9.78 -0.38 18.21
C LEU A 180 -9.67 -1.73 17.50
N THR A 181 -10.80 -2.25 17.06
CA THR A 181 -10.84 -3.49 16.29
C THR A 181 -11.63 -3.29 15.00
N ALA A 182 -11.07 -3.76 13.91
CA ALA A 182 -11.73 -3.84 12.61
C ALA A 182 -11.72 -5.28 12.12
N SER A 183 -12.75 -5.68 11.38
CA SER A 183 -12.87 -7.04 10.85
C SER A 183 -13.27 -7.01 9.38
N ASN A 184 -12.86 -8.06 8.64
CA ASN A 184 -13.16 -8.24 7.22
C ASN A 184 -12.71 -7.03 6.36
N MET A 185 -11.53 -6.51 6.66
CA MET A 185 -10.93 -5.42 5.91
C MET A 185 -10.52 -5.90 4.52
N LYS A 186 -10.87 -5.13 3.52
CA LYS A 186 -10.50 -5.40 2.12
C LYS A 186 -9.08 -4.92 1.86
N PRO A 187 -8.43 -5.42 0.79
CA PRO A 187 -7.17 -4.85 0.32
C PRO A 187 -7.26 -3.33 0.18
N GLY A 188 -6.32 -2.62 0.80
CA GLY A 188 -6.27 -1.16 0.82
C GLY A 188 -7.06 -0.46 1.93
N ASP A 189 -7.92 -1.15 2.68
CA ASP A 189 -8.61 -0.58 3.85
C ASP A 189 -7.60 -0.19 4.93
N ARG A 190 -7.91 0.90 5.67
CA ARG A 190 -7.04 1.45 6.72
C ARG A 190 -7.82 1.65 8.00
N LEU A 191 -7.18 1.39 9.13
CA LEU A 191 -7.66 1.75 10.45
C LEU A 191 -6.82 2.93 10.95
N SER A 192 -7.45 4.04 11.31
CA SER A 192 -6.75 5.21 11.84
C SER A 192 -7.21 5.51 13.25
N PHE A 193 -6.30 5.98 14.10
CA PHE A 193 -6.55 6.38 15.46
C PHE A 193 -5.91 7.75 15.72
N THR A 194 -6.69 8.64 16.34
CA THR A 194 -6.19 9.93 16.76
C THR A 194 -6.29 10.02 18.27
N VAL A 195 -5.25 10.54 18.92
CA VAL A 195 -5.23 10.82 20.36
C VAL A 195 -4.64 12.19 20.61
N GLU A 196 -5.21 12.92 21.55
CA GLU A 196 -4.77 14.26 21.95
C GLU A 196 -4.43 14.28 23.44
N TYR A 197 -3.30 14.86 23.77
CA TYR A 197 -2.79 15.09 25.12
C TYR A 197 -2.77 16.59 25.38
N ALA A 198 -3.64 17.07 26.28
CA ALA A 198 -3.73 18.49 26.65
C ALA A 198 -2.44 19.02 27.33
N SER A 199 -1.64 18.12 27.90
CA SER A 199 -0.32 18.43 28.47
C SER A 199 0.64 17.26 28.21
N TRP A 200 1.93 17.56 28.08
CA TRP A 200 2.97 16.56 27.90
C TRP A 200 4.04 16.69 28.97
N PRO A 201 4.61 15.60 29.50
CA PRO A 201 5.48 15.64 30.68
C PRO A 201 6.87 16.21 30.43
N SER A 202 7.31 16.26 29.17
CA SER A 202 8.58 16.85 28.77
C SER A 202 8.40 17.95 27.73
N THR A 203 9.45 18.75 27.52
CA THR A 203 9.45 19.72 26.44
C THR A 203 9.77 19.03 25.12
N LEU A 204 8.79 18.96 24.24
CA LEU A 204 8.98 18.53 22.87
C LEU A 204 9.41 19.70 21.99
N TYR A 205 10.20 19.43 20.98
CA TYR A 205 10.70 20.43 20.05
C TYR A 205 9.95 20.34 18.72
N TRP A 206 9.64 21.49 18.12
CA TRP A 206 9.04 21.57 16.80
C TRP A 206 9.83 20.81 15.73
N GLU A 207 11.15 20.74 15.87
CA GLU A 207 12.02 20.03 14.94
C GLU A 207 11.71 18.53 14.84
N ASN A 208 11.14 17.96 15.90
CA ASN A 208 10.77 16.56 15.98
C ASN A 208 9.26 16.33 15.74
N SER A 209 8.51 17.38 15.40
CA SER A 209 7.09 17.23 15.11
C SER A 209 6.87 16.79 13.67
N ARG A 210 5.72 16.14 13.43
CA ARG A 210 5.29 15.71 12.10
C ARG A 210 5.27 16.86 11.08
N ASP A 211 4.93 18.07 11.51
CA ASP A 211 4.85 19.24 10.63
C ASP A 211 6.21 19.70 10.09
N ASN A 212 7.29 19.29 10.74
CA ASN A 212 8.66 19.58 10.33
C ASN A 212 9.36 18.40 9.64
N LEU A 213 8.64 17.32 9.37
CA LEU A 213 9.19 16.23 8.58
C LEU A 213 9.62 16.77 7.20
N PRO A 214 10.88 16.52 6.76
CA PRO A 214 11.31 16.90 5.42
C PRO A 214 10.31 16.33 4.39
N ASP A 215 9.91 17.15 3.44
CA ASP A 215 8.87 16.87 2.43
C ASP A 215 9.12 15.58 1.60
N ASN A 216 10.25 14.95 1.79
CA ASN A 216 10.60 13.63 1.23
C ASN A 216 9.70 12.48 1.76
N SER A 217 8.92 12.71 2.85
CA SER A 217 7.96 11.73 3.37
C SER A 217 6.54 11.90 2.79
N ARG A 218 6.26 13.01 2.13
CA ARG A 218 5.23 13.04 1.10
C ARG A 218 5.79 12.30 -0.10
N GLY A 219 5.90 10.97 0.04
CA GLY A 219 5.93 10.11 -1.12
C GLY A 219 4.79 10.58 -1.99
N ASP A 220 5.15 10.98 -3.18
CA ASP A 220 4.29 11.44 -4.25
C ASP A 220 3.28 10.35 -4.63
N ASP A 221 2.39 9.98 -3.68
CA ASP A 221 1.15 9.26 -3.95
C ASP A 221 0.10 10.20 -4.58
N SER A 222 0.39 11.49 -4.67
CA SER A 222 -0.19 12.35 -5.68
C SER A 222 0.56 12.13 -7.01
N TYR A 223 0.45 10.94 -7.58
CA TYR A 223 0.25 10.90 -9.00
C TYR A 223 -0.97 11.80 -9.24
N ASP A 224 -0.70 13.05 -9.50
CA ASP A 224 -1.65 13.95 -10.13
C ASP A 224 -1.90 13.38 -11.53
N ASP A 225 -2.80 12.39 -11.55
CA ASP A 225 -3.26 11.66 -12.73
C ASP A 225 -4.06 12.60 -13.65
N SER A 226 -4.18 13.88 -13.26
CA SER A 226 -5.02 14.83 -13.98
C SER A 226 -4.38 15.42 -15.23
N ASP A 227 -3.04 15.54 -15.28
CA ASP A 227 -2.39 16.17 -16.44
C ASP A 227 -1.74 15.17 -17.41
N ASN A 228 -1.44 13.95 -16.96
CA ASN A 228 -0.78 12.95 -17.81
C ASN A 228 -1.77 12.11 -18.62
N TRP A 229 -3.05 12.04 -18.21
CA TRP A 229 -4.05 11.25 -18.94
C TRP A 229 -4.41 11.90 -20.28
N VAL A 230 -4.45 13.24 -20.35
CA VAL A 230 -4.70 13.97 -21.61
C VAL A 230 -3.56 13.72 -22.59
N PHE A 231 -2.31 13.76 -22.13
CA PHE A 231 -1.16 13.43 -22.97
C PHE A 231 -1.15 11.96 -23.39
N THR A 232 -1.46 11.05 -22.45
CA THR A 232 -1.55 9.60 -22.73
C THR A 232 -2.68 9.30 -23.70
N VAL A 233 -3.86 9.92 -23.54
CA VAL A 233 -4.98 9.77 -24.47
C VAL A 233 -4.64 10.35 -25.84
N CYS A 234 -3.97 11.50 -25.91
CA CYS A 234 -3.50 12.06 -27.19
C CYS A 234 -2.49 11.16 -27.91
N VAL A 235 -1.52 10.59 -27.16
CA VAL A 235 -0.53 9.65 -27.73
C VAL A 235 -1.20 8.36 -28.19
N ILE A 236 -2.14 7.81 -27.40
CA ILE A 236 -2.89 6.62 -27.79
C ILE A 236 -3.76 6.92 -29.04
N PHE A 237 -4.38 8.08 -29.10
CA PHE A 237 -5.20 8.48 -30.26
C PHE A 237 -4.36 8.60 -31.54
N VAL A 238 -3.16 9.19 -31.43
CA VAL A 238 -2.22 9.28 -32.55
C VAL A 238 -1.73 7.89 -32.97
N LEU A 239 -1.42 7.00 -32.01
CA LEU A 239 -1.00 5.62 -32.31
C LEU A 239 -2.14 4.82 -32.95
N VAL A 240 -3.38 4.94 -32.45
CA VAL A 240 -4.55 4.26 -33.04
C VAL A 240 -4.80 4.75 -34.47
N ILE A 241 -4.73 6.06 -34.71
CA ILE A 241 -4.82 6.59 -36.09
C ILE A 241 -3.70 6.07 -36.97
N PHE A 242 -2.47 6.02 -36.45
CA PHE A 242 -1.32 5.49 -37.20
C PHE A 242 -1.48 4.00 -37.52
N PHE A 243 -1.97 3.19 -36.58
CA PHE A 243 -2.24 1.76 -36.79
C PHE A 243 -3.41 1.53 -37.76
N VAL A 244 -4.49 2.31 -37.67
CA VAL A 244 -5.65 2.22 -38.56
C VAL A 244 -5.25 2.64 -39.98
N VAL A 245 -4.47 3.72 -40.14
CA VAL A 245 -3.97 4.15 -41.45
C VAL A 245 -2.98 3.12 -42.01
N ARG A 246 -2.13 2.54 -41.19
CA ARG A 246 -1.19 1.51 -41.59
C ARG A 246 -1.89 0.21 -41.97
N ALA A 247 -2.94 -0.23 -41.25
CA ALA A 247 -3.78 -1.38 -41.59
C ALA A 247 -4.56 -1.15 -42.88
N ALA A 248 -5.04 0.07 -43.13
CA ALA A 248 -5.72 0.43 -44.37
C ALA A 248 -4.77 0.51 -45.62
N VAL A 249 -3.46 0.70 -45.39
CA VAL A 249 -2.47 0.83 -46.45
C VAL A 249 -1.73 -0.48 -46.70
N TYR A 250 -1.75 -1.42 -45.72
CA TYR A 250 -1.00 -2.71 -45.80
C TYR A 250 -1.90 -3.94 -45.70
N ASP A 251 -3.01 -3.97 -46.42
CA ASP A 251 -3.75 -5.21 -46.66
C ASP A 251 -3.01 -6.02 -47.76
N GLY A 252 -1.89 -6.60 -47.41
CA GLY A 252 -1.16 -7.41 -48.33
C GLY A 252 0.23 -7.87 -47.88
N TYR A 253 0.35 -8.53 -46.72
CA TYR A 253 1.45 -9.52 -46.56
C TYR A 253 1.13 -10.46 -45.38
N ALA A 254 0.84 -11.69 -45.72
CA ALA A 254 0.71 -12.81 -44.81
C ALA A 254 2.07 -13.28 -44.30
N GLY A 255 2.11 -13.67 -43.04
CA GLY A 255 3.07 -14.66 -42.53
C GLY A 255 4.21 -14.11 -41.69
N GLY A 256 4.26 -14.45 -40.41
CA GLY A 256 5.45 -14.33 -39.61
C GLY A 256 5.20 -14.50 -38.10
N PHE A 257 5.41 -15.67 -37.62
CA PHE A 257 5.68 -16.15 -36.25
C PHE A 257 5.85 -15.12 -35.17
N GLY A 258 4.84 -14.97 -34.27
CA GLY A 258 4.96 -14.24 -33.04
C GLY A 258 5.32 -15.17 -31.89
N THR A 259 6.49 -15.01 -31.32
CA THR A 259 6.88 -15.67 -30.07
C THR A 259 6.01 -15.12 -28.98
N ARG A 260 5.23 -15.97 -28.29
CA ARG A 260 4.47 -15.58 -27.09
C ARG A 260 5.42 -15.52 -25.91
N TYR A 261 5.26 -14.51 -25.05
CA TYR A 261 5.99 -14.39 -23.79
C TYR A 261 5.01 -14.48 -22.64
N VAL A 262 5.42 -15.16 -21.58
CA VAL A 262 4.67 -15.26 -20.32
C VAL A 262 5.43 -14.49 -19.26
N PHE A 263 4.71 -13.66 -18.48
CA PHE A 263 5.28 -12.86 -17.40
C PHE A 263 5.14 -13.63 -16.10
N VAL A 264 6.28 -14.01 -15.49
CA VAL A 264 6.30 -14.76 -14.22
C VAL A 264 7.36 -14.11 -13.33
N HIS A 265 6.97 -13.78 -12.10
CA HIS A 265 7.85 -13.18 -11.07
C HIS A 265 8.65 -11.95 -11.53
N GLY A 266 8.00 -11.03 -12.25
CA GLY A 266 8.66 -9.79 -12.68
C GLY A 266 9.58 -9.90 -13.90
N LEU A 267 9.64 -11.06 -14.57
CA LEU A 267 10.45 -11.30 -15.78
C LEU A 267 9.61 -11.90 -16.92
N TRP A 268 9.97 -11.54 -18.16
CA TRP A 268 9.36 -12.07 -19.36
C TRP A 268 10.12 -13.30 -19.87
N TYR A 269 9.42 -14.42 -20.02
CA TYR A 269 9.96 -15.66 -20.57
C TYR A 269 9.27 -16.00 -21.89
N PRO A 270 10.01 -16.53 -22.91
CA PRO A 270 9.37 -17.05 -24.10
C PRO A 270 8.55 -18.30 -23.76
N ALA A 271 7.29 -18.34 -24.19
CA ALA A 271 6.46 -19.54 -24.04
C ALA A 271 7.05 -20.68 -24.86
N GLY A 272 7.15 -21.85 -24.24
CA GLY A 272 7.61 -23.06 -24.92
C GLY A 272 6.63 -23.53 -26.02
N PRO A 273 7.07 -24.46 -26.89
CA PRO A 273 6.30 -24.87 -28.04
C PRO A 273 5.00 -25.64 -27.76
N ASP A 274 4.72 -25.96 -26.50
CA ASP A 274 3.57 -26.80 -26.12
C ASP A 274 2.46 -26.06 -25.31
N GLY A 275 2.41 -24.72 -25.35
CA GLY A 275 1.29 -23.88 -24.94
C GLY A 275 1.30 -23.45 -23.52
#